data_1c816ea0c58a39a201d96a20419c356a
#
_entry.id   1c816ea0c58a39a201d96a20419c356a
#
_cell.length_a   1.000
_cell.length_b   1.000
_cell.length_c   1.000
_cell.angle_alpha   90.00
_cell.angle_beta   90.00
_cell.angle_gamma   90.00
#
_symmetry.space_group_name_H-M   'P 1'
#
loop_
_entity.id
_entity.type
_entity.pdbx_description
1 polymer ?
#
loop_
_entity_poly.entity_id
_entity_poly.type
_entity_poly.pdbx_seq_one_letter_code
_entity_poly.pdbx_strand_id
1 'polypeptide(L)'
;MKTSEIIVFIVYLLCMLGIGIFFFVKNRNGGEKTYFLGGREMGPWVAALSAGASDMSAWVLMGLPTSIYALGLGQVWIPVGLAIGYTISWLLEAPRLRKFSIVANDSITIPQYLTNRFLSKSLALQVICAIVFLVAYTIYAASSVKACGTLFHTVIGMDPQIAMYLAAVVIVGYTFLGGFSAVCWTDFFQGMLVLGSMFIAPIFAAFMLDTSSMSALPGGYLNPFSSWQDIVSGLAWGLGYFGMPHIIIRFMSIKSQKDLKKSAKIGITWTLLIVFFATLIGVIGRLFLGFDESINENSLVFIQIVRKIFPGVISGILLSAVLAASMSTADSQLLAASSAFSSDVYKPVIRKGKASDKEMMWTGRIVVLGISVAALIIASNPNAGSIMALVSNAWGIFGAAFGPAIMLSLFWKRFNFKGAVAGIITGAAVDILWYAFLTSTGIYELLLGFVLGLIAAVVVTLCTNEPSKEVYELFDKAEKFDE
;
A
#
# COMPACT_ATOMS: atom_id res chain seq x y z
N MET A 1 -31.87 5.59 4.94
CA MET A 1 -30.97 6.20 3.95
C MET A 1 -30.92 7.71 4.23
N LYS A 2 -29.72 8.27 4.48
CA LYS A 2 -29.60 9.72 4.69
C LYS A 2 -29.17 10.33 3.34
N THR A 3 -30.08 11.01 2.65
CA THR A 3 -29.81 11.68 1.34
C THR A 3 -28.56 12.57 1.41
N SER A 4 -28.29 13.16 2.57
CA SER A 4 -27.09 13.97 2.83
C SER A 4 -25.77 13.21 2.73
N GLU A 5 -25.71 11.92 3.08
CA GLU A 5 -24.50 11.10 2.94
C GLU A 5 -24.17 10.89 1.45
N ILE A 6 -25.20 10.63 0.62
CA ILE A 6 -25.03 10.44 -0.83
C ILE A 6 -24.53 11.73 -1.49
N ILE A 7 -25.12 12.88 -1.12
CA ILE A 7 -24.70 14.18 -1.67
C ILE A 7 -23.22 14.43 -1.34
N VAL A 8 -22.80 14.15 -0.11
CA VAL A 8 -21.39 14.32 0.31
C VAL A 8 -20.47 13.40 -0.48
N PHE A 9 -20.86 12.13 -0.70
CA PHE A 9 -20.06 11.21 -1.53
C PHE A 9 -19.92 11.70 -2.97
N ILE A 10 -21.01 12.18 -3.57
CA ILE A 10 -20.98 12.73 -4.94
C ILE A 10 -20.05 13.95 -5.00
N VAL A 11 -20.16 14.88 -4.05
CA VAL A 11 -19.29 16.07 -3.99
C VAL A 11 -17.82 15.65 -3.82
N TYR A 12 -17.53 14.70 -2.92
CA TYR A 12 -16.19 14.16 -2.75
C TYR A 12 -15.61 13.58 -4.06
N LEU A 13 -16.38 12.72 -4.75
CA LEU A 13 -15.96 12.10 -6.00
C LEU A 13 -15.74 13.13 -7.12
N LEU A 14 -16.60 14.15 -7.21
CA LEU A 14 -16.43 15.24 -8.16
C LEU A 14 -15.17 16.08 -7.87
N CYS A 15 -14.86 16.33 -6.60
CA CYS A 15 -13.60 17.00 -6.22
C CYS A 15 -12.36 16.19 -6.64
N MET A 16 -12.36 14.87 -6.40
CA MET A 16 -11.24 14.00 -6.80
C MET A 16 -11.08 13.96 -8.32
N LEU A 17 -12.17 13.83 -9.05
CA LEU A 17 -12.17 13.87 -10.51
C LEU A 17 -11.65 15.23 -11.03
N GLY A 18 -12.06 16.34 -10.40
CA GLY A 18 -11.58 17.69 -10.72
C GLY A 18 -10.07 17.83 -10.60
N ILE A 19 -9.47 17.30 -9.52
CA ILE A 19 -8.03 17.27 -9.34
C ILE A 19 -7.37 16.42 -10.44
N GLY A 20 -7.92 15.25 -10.74
CA GLY A 20 -7.45 14.37 -11.82
C GLY A 20 -7.41 15.09 -13.17
N ILE A 21 -8.50 15.77 -13.53
CA ILE A 21 -8.61 16.54 -14.79
C ILE A 21 -7.61 17.71 -14.81
N PHE A 22 -7.45 18.43 -13.69
CA PHE A 22 -6.49 19.54 -13.60
C PHE A 22 -5.06 19.06 -13.93
N PHE A 23 -4.61 17.98 -13.32
CA PHE A 23 -3.28 17.44 -13.58
C PHE A 23 -3.16 16.79 -14.96
N PHE A 24 -4.23 16.19 -15.48
CA PHE A 24 -4.25 15.71 -16.85
C PHE A 24 -3.97 16.83 -17.87
N VAL A 25 -4.61 17.99 -17.71
CA VAL A 25 -4.39 19.15 -18.57
C VAL A 25 -2.98 19.73 -18.35
N LYS A 26 -2.55 19.88 -17.10
CA LYS A 26 -1.25 20.43 -16.74
C LYS A 26 -0.08 19.60 -17.27
N ASN A 27 -0.18 18.28 -17.20
CA ASN A 27 0.89 17.34 -17.56
C ASN A 27 0.73 16.75 -18.97
N ARG A 28 -0.12 17.33 -19.80
CA ARG A 28 -0.47 16.83 -21.15
C ARG A 28 0.74 16.57 -22.05
N ASN A 29 1.79 17.38 -21.91
CA ASN A 29 3.01 17.30 -22.71
C ASN A 29 4.17 16.63 -21.94
N GLY A 30 3.94 16.04 -20.77
CA GLY A 30 4.94 15.35 -19.97
C GLY A 30 5.33 14.01 -20.60
N GLY A 31 6.61 13.64 -20.49
CA GLY A 31 7.12 12.33 -20.91
C GLY A 31 6.87 11.25 -19.85
N GLU A 32 7.42 10.05 -20.12
CA GLU A 32 7.33 8.85 -19.26
C GLU A 32 7.70 9.14 -17.79
N LYS A 33 8.81 9.83 -17.53
CA LYS A 33 9.28 10.20 -16.19
C LYS A 33 8.29 11.10 -15.43
N THR A 34 7.64 12.04 -16.13
CA THR A 34 6.62 12.91 -15.52
C THR A 34 5.37 12.11 -15.18
N TYR A 35 4.96 11.21 -16.07
CA TYR A 35 3.74 10.43 -15.88
C TYR A 35 3.85 9.39 -14.76
N PHE A 36 5.00 8.66 -14.65
CA PHE A 36 5.17 7.57 -13.69
C PHE A 36 5.90 7.94 -12.41
N LEU A 37 6.63 9.07 -12.35
CA LEU A 37 7.41 9.49 -11.18
C LEU A 37 7.24 10.97 -10.80
N GLY A 38 6.40 11.72 -11.53
CA GLY A 38 6.21 13.15 -11.24
C GLY A 38 7.46 13.99 -11.43
N GLY A 39 8.40 13.57 -12.27
CA GLY A 39 9.63 14.32 -12.56
C GLY A 39 10.62 14.42 -11.41
N ARG A 40 10.43 13.75 -10.29
CA ARG A 40 11.15 13.91 -9.01
C ARG A 40 11.00 15.32 -8.41
N GLU A 41 9.82 15.90 -8.51
CA GLU A 41 9.54 17.26 -8.04
C GLU A 41 8.58 17.32 -6.84
N MET A 42 8.30 16.18 -6.19
CA MET A 42 7.35 16.12 -5.09
C MET A 42 7.87 16.84 -3.85
N GLY A 43 7.07 17.78 -3.36
CA GLY A 43 7.33 18.48 -2.11
C GLY A 43 7.10 17.58 -0.89
N PRO A 44 7.63 17.98 0.29
CA PRO A 44 7.69 17.10 1.46
C PRO A 44 6.34 16.69 2.02
N TRP A 45 5.35 17.56 2.03
CA TRP A 45 4.01 17.26 2.53
C TRP A 45 3.26 16.31 1.62
N VAL A 46 3.27 16.59 0.31
CA VAL A 46 2.56 15.77 -0.68
C VAL A 46 3.18 14.38 -0.74
N ALA A 47 4.52 14.27 -0.79
CA ALA A 47 5.19 12.98 -0.82
C ALA A 47 4.96 12.16 0.45
N ALA A 48 5.01 12.77 1.63
CA ALA A 48 4.80 12.09 2.90
C ALA A 48 3.37 11.57 3.06
N LEU A 49 2.37 12.42 2.81
CA LEU A 49 0.98 12.02 2.93
C LEU A 49 0.57 11.05 1.81
N SER A 50 1.10 11.22 0.60
CA SER A 50 0.86 10.27 -0.48
C SER A 50 1.47 8.89 -0.16
N ALA A 51 2.69 8.83 0.39
CA ALA A 51 3.26 7.56 0.84
C ALA A 51 2.40 6.88 1.90
N GLY A 52 1.94 7.63 2.91
CA GLY A 52 1.06 7.12 3.96
C GLY A 52 -0.34 6.76 3.46
N ALA A 53 -0.98 7.64 2.70
CA ALA A 53 -2.35 7.42 2.21
C ALA A 53 -2.43 6.28 1.17
N SER A 54 -1.38 6.09 0.36
CA SER A 54 -1.31 4.96 -0.57
C SER A 54 -1.10 3.61 0.12
N ASP A 55 -0.53 3.61 1.31
CA ASP A 55 -0.34 2.45 2.18
C ASP A 55 -1.62 2.13 2.97
N MET A 56 -2.18 3.13 3.64
CA MET A 56 -3.31 3.01 4.55
C MET A 56 -4.64 2.95 3.80
N SER A 57 -4.89 1.81 3.12
CA SER A 57 -6.15 1.56 2.41
C SER A 57 -7.33 1.39 3.39
N ALA A 58 -8.48 0.96 2.87
CA ALA A 58 -9.64 0.69 3.71
C ALA A 58 -9.38 -0.31 4.85
N TRP A 59 -8.31 -1.12 4.78
CA TRP A 59 -7.97 -2.06 5.86
C TRP A 59 -7.71 -1.36 7.20
N VAL A 60 -7.17 -0.14 7.18
CA VAL A 60 -6.89 0.61 8.42
C VAL A 60 -8.14 1.18 9.07
N LEU A 61 -9.20 1.45 8.28
CA LEU A 61 -10.50 1.92 8.78
C LEU A 61 -11.48 0.78 9.08
N MET A 62 -11.38 -0.32 8.35
CA MET A 62 -12.33 -1.44 8.39
C MET A 62 -11.68 -2.71 8.92
N GLY A 63 -10.57 -3.18 8.34
CA GLY A 63 -9.96 -4.46 8.65
C GLY A 63 -9.30 -4.51 10.02
N LEU A 64 -8.32 -3.66 10.30
CA LEU A 64 -7.60 -3.63 11.57
C LEU A 64 -8.50 -3.31 12.76
N PRO A 65 -9.37 -2.28 12.72
CA PRO A 65 -10.32 -2.06 13.80
C PRO A 65 -11.22 -3.27 14.07
N THR A 66 -11.66 -3.96 13.02
CA THR A 66 -12.52 -5.15 13.18
C THR A 66 -11.75 -6.33 13.76
N SER A 67 -10.49 -6.55 13.38
CA SER A 67 -9.65 -7.58 14.00
C SER A 67 -9.49 -7.33 15.52
N ILE A 68 -9.24 -6.09 15.93
CA ILE A 68 -9.14 -5.72 17.34
C ILE A 68 -10.49 -5.81 18.04
N TYR A 69 -11.57 -5.38 17.38
CA TYR A 69 -12.94 -5.50 17.89
C TYR A 69 -13.31 -6.95 18.20
N ALA A 70 -12.94 -7.88 17.35
CA ALA A 70 -13.24 -9.30 17.50
C ALA A 70 -12.29 -10.01 18.48
N LEU A 71 -10.99 -9.84 18.32
CA LEU A 71 -9.94 -10.64 18.94
C LEU A 71 -9.24 -9.95 20.13
N GLY A 72 -9.44 -8.63 20.29
CA GLY A 72 -8.83 -7.86 21.38
C GLY A 72 -7.43 -7.35 21.10
N LEU A 73 -6.75 -6.92 22.16
CA LEU A 73 -5.43 -6.27 22.10
C LEU A 73 -4.29 -7.22 21.69
N GLY A 74 -4.50 -8.52 21.55
CA GLY A 74 -3.52 -9.42 20.90
C GLY A 74 -3.15 -8.96 19.50
N GLN A 75 -4.07 -8.28 18.79
CA GLN A 75 -3.85 -7.75 17.45
C GLN A 75 -3.06 -6.43 17.39
N VAL A 76 -2.71 -5.82 18.53
CA VAL A 76 -1.96 -4.55 18.60
C VAL A 76 -0.55 -4.66 18.02
N TRP A 77 -0.01 -5.87 17.90
CA TRP A 77 1.32 -6.09 17.33
C TRP A 77 1.39 -5.80 15.83
N ILE A 78 0.24 -5.83 15.11
CA ILE A 78 0.17 -5.38 13.71
C ILE A 78 0.50 -3.88 13.61
N PRO A 79 -0.23 -2.96 14.27
CA PRO A 79 0.12 -1.54 14.25
C PRO A 79 1.50 -1.24 14.84
N VAL A 80 1.97 -2.00 15.83
CA VAL A 80 3.34 -1.85 16.38
C VAL A 80 4.38 -2.23 15.34
N GLY A 81 4.23 -3.37 14.67
CA GLY A 81 5.13 -3.80 13.59
C GLY A 81 5.16 -2.80 12.44
N LEU A 82 3.99 -2.32 12.00
CA LEU A 82 3.86 -1.30 10.96
C LEU A 82 4.55 0.01 11.36
N ALA A 83 4.34 0.50 12.58
CA ALA A 83 4.99 1.70 13.08
C ALA A 83 6.52 1.60 13.06
N ILE A 84 7.07 0.47 13.49
CA ILE A 84 8.51 0.19 13.48
C ILE A 84 9.03 0.11 12.05
N GLY A 85 8.41 -0.72 11.20
CA GLY A 85 8.84 -0.94 9.82
C GLY A 85 8.81 0.34 9.00
N TYR A 86 7.72 1.12 9.08
CA TYR A 86 7.60 2.40 8.39
C TYR A 86 8.66 3.40 8.84
N THR A 87 8.92 3.48 10.15
CA THR A 87 9.94 4.37 10.69
C THR A 87 11.33 3.99 10.16
N ILE A 88 11.69 2.71 10.20
CA ILE A 88 12.98 2.22 9.70
C ILE A 88 13.11 2.46 8.19
N SER A 89 12.07 2.20 7.41
CA SER A 89 12.07 2.44 5.95
C SER A 89 12.33 3.92 5.62
N TRP A 90 11.63 4.87 6.30
CA TRP A 90 11.89 6.30 6.09
C TRP A 90 13.27 6.78 6.53
N LEU A 91 13.83 6.20 7.61
CA LEU A 91 15.10 6.67 8.15
C LEU A 91 16.32 6.04 7.46
N LEU A 92 16.22 4.77 7.06
CA LEU A 92 17.36 4.03 6.50
C LEU A 92 17.25 3.80 5.01
N GLU A 93 16.11 3.32 4.52
CA GLU A 93 15.91 2.95 3.12
C GLU A 93 15.73 4.18 2.23
N ALA A 94 14.83 5.09 2.58
CA ALA A 94 14.46 6.21 1.73
C ALA A 94 15.64 7.11 1.32
N PRO A 95 16.57 7.50 2.23
CA PRO A 95 17.72 8.32 1.85
C PRO A 95 18.65 7.63 0.85
N ARG A 96 18.85 6.32 1.03
CA ARG A 96 19.72 5.53 0.16
C ARG A 96 19.06 5.24 -1.18
N LEU A 97 17.80 4.78 -1.18
CA LEU A 97 17.07 4.46 -2.40
C LEU A 97 16.98 5.67 -3.34
N ARG A 98 16.72 6.86 -2.78
CA ARG A 98 16.68 8.08 -3.59
C ARG A 98 18.02 8.34 -4.28
N LYS A 99 19.14 8.32 -3.54
CA LYS A 99 20.50 8.51 -4.10
C LYS A 99 20.83 7.43 -5.13
N PHE A 100 20.64 6.18 -4.76
CA PHE A 100 20.98 5.03 -5.59
C PHE A 100 20.16 4.98 -6.88
N SER A 101 18.87 5.34 -6.86
CA SER A 101 18.05 5.37 -8.07
C SER A 101 18.49 6.42 -9.08
N ILE A 102 19.00 7.57 -8.60
CA ILE A 102 19.53 8.62 -9.47
C ILE A 102 20.85 8.15 -10.12
N VAL A 103 21.77 7.63 -9.31
CA VAL A 103 23.10 7.18 -9.78
C VAL A 103 22.96 5.95 -10.68
N ALA A 104 22.01 5.06 -10.39
CA ALA A 104 21.67 3.91 -11.23
C ALA A 104 20.83 4.33 -12.44
N ASN A 105 21.40 5.16 -13.31
CA ASN A 105 20.84 5.60 -14.58
C ASN A 105 19.46 6.30 -14.46
N ASP A 106 19.28 7.11 -13.42
CA ASP A 106 18.03 7.85 -13.14
C ASP A 106 16.77 6.97 -13.23
N SER A 107 16.84 5.79 -12.62
CA SER A 107 15.79 4.76 -12.66
C SER A 107 14.46 5.30 -12.14
N ILE A 108 13.39 5.07 -12.88
CA ILE A 108 12.04 5.56 -12.56
C ILE A 108 11.12 4.50 -11.96
N THR A 109 11.53 3.22 -11.99
CA THR A 109 10.83 2.09 -11.38
C THR A 109 11.77 1.28 -10.50
N ILE A 110 11.22 0.48 -9.57
CA ILE A 110 12.02 -0.42 -8.74
C ILE A 110 12.68 -1.53 -9.56
N PRO A 111 12.02 -2.18 -10.54
CA PRO A 111 12.68 -3.15 -11.41
C PRO A 111 13.84 -2.54 -12.22
N GLN A 112 13.68 -1.31 -12.74
CA GLN A 112 14.78 -0.61 -13.41
C GLN A 112 15.94 -0.33 -12.46
N TYR A 113 15.63 0.16 -11.25
CA TYR A 113 16.65 0.40 -10.24
C TYR A 113 17.46 -0.86 -9.95
N LEU A 114 16.81 -1.99 -9.68
CA LEU A 114 17.52 -3.24 -9.41
C LEU A 114 18.36 -3.70 -10.62
N THR A 115 17.85 -3.60 -11.84
CA THR A 115 18.58 -3.95 -13.05
C THR A 115 19.79 -3.05 -13.28
N ASN A 116 19.61 -1.74 -13.14
CA ASN A 116 20.68 -0.75 -13.33
C ASN A 116 21.71 -0.78 -12.19
N ARG A 117 21.29 -1.10 -10.96
CA ARG A 117 22.18 -1.27 -9.80
C ARG A 117 23.21 -2.37 -10.03
N PHE A 118 22.85 -3.42 -10.75
CA PHE A 118 23.75 -4.52 -11.09
C PHE A 118 24.36 -4.40 -12.49
N LEU A 119 24.10 -3.32 -13.21
CA LEU A 119 24.52 -3.11 -14.62
C LEU A 119 24.17 -4.34 -15.50
N SER A 120 23.05 -4.98 -15.20
CA SER A 120 22.65 -6.20 -15.88
C SER A 120 22.14 -5.92 -17.28
N LYS A 121 22.62 -6.72 -18.25
CA LYS A 121 22.07 -6.75 -19.61
C LYS A 121 20.85 -7.66 -19.73
N SER A 122 20.59 -8.49 -18.72
CA SER A 122 19.44 -9.39 -18.68
C SER A 122 18.19 -8.67 -18.23
N LEU A 123 17.12 -8.81 -18.98
CA LEU A 123 15.79 -8.28 -18.63
C LEU A 123 15.00 -9.21 -17.68
N ALA A 124 15.59 -10.36 -17.29
CA ALA A 124 14.89 -11.36 -16.47
C ALA A 124 14.36 -10.76 -15.16
N LEU A 125 15.17 -9.94 -14.48
CA LEU A 125 14.78 -9.30 -13.21
C LEU A 125 13.58 -8.37 -13.41
N GLN A 126 13.57 -7.55 -14.46
CA GLN A 126 12.45 -6.65 -14.77
C GLN A 126 11.16 -7.44 -15.04
N VAL A 127 11.26 -8.52 -15.83
CA VAL A 127 10.10 -9.36 -16.17
C VAL A 127 9.55 -10.09 -14.93
N ILE A 128 10.44 -10.68 -14.10
CA ILE A 128 10.04 -11.35 -12.85
C ILE A 128 9.34 -10.35 -11.92
N CYS A 129 9.94 -9.19 -11.69
CA CYS A 129 9.35 -8.15 -10.86
C CYS A 129 7.98 -7.70 -11.38
N ALA A 130 7.86 -7.46 -12.70
CA ALA A 130 6.60 -7.04 -13.30
C ALA A 130 5.49 -8.09 -13.15
N ILE A 131 5.81 -9.38 -13.28
CA ILE A 131 4.85 -10.47 -13.06
C ILE A 131 4.37 -10.46 -11.60
N VAL A 132 5.29 -10.38 -10.63
CA VAL A 132 4.93 -10.33 -9.20
C VAL A 132 4.08 -9.09 -8.91
N PHE A 133 4.42 -7.94 -9.48
CA PHE A 133 3.64 -6.70 -9.33
C PHE A 133 2.22 -6.85 -9.86
N LEU A 134 2.06 -7.39 -11.07
CA LEU A 134 0.74 -7.57 -11.68
C LEU A 134 -0.15 -8.49 -10.82
N VAL A 135 0.39 -9.60 -10.34
CA VAL A 135 -0.36 -10.55 -9.50
C VAL A 135 -0.74 -9.92 -8.17
N ALA A 136 0.24 -9.44 -7.40
CA ALA A 136 0.01 -8.93 -6.06
C ALA A 136 -0.85 -7.65 -6.05
N TYR A 137 -0.63 -6.73 -7.00
CA TYR A 137 -1.48 -5.52 -7.08
C TYR A 137 -2.91 -5.83 -7.54
N THR A 138 -3.12 -6.86 -8.35
CA THR A 138 -4.48 -7.29 -8.69
C THR A 138 -5.25 -7.78 -7.47
N ILE A 139 -4.60 -8.58 -6.62
CA ILE A 139 -5.18 -9.07 -5.36
C ILE A 139 -5.46 -7.89 -4.42
N TYR A 140 -4.51 -6.97 -4.28
CA TYR A 140 -4.67 -5.83 -3.38
C TYR A 140 -5.76 -4.87 -3.88
N ALA A 141 -5.81 -4.56 -5.17
CA ALA A 141 -6.87 -3.72 -5.75
C ALA A 141 -8.27 -4.31 -5.54
N ALA A 142 -8.40 -5.64 -5.53
CA ALA A 142 -9.66 -6.30 -5.22
C ALA A 142 -10.15 -5.96 -3.80
N SER A 143 -9.26 -5.79 -2.81
CA SER A 143 -9.63 -5.37 -1.46
C SER A 143 -10.26 -3.97 -1.45
N SER A 144 -9.72 -3.04 -2.24
CA SER A 144 -10.23 -1.67 -2.35
C SER A 144 -11.60 -1.62 -3.02
N VAL A 145 -11.80 -2.42 -4.08
CA VAL A 145 -13.11 -2.57 -4.74
C VAL A 145 -14.13 -3.15 -3.76
N LYS A 146 -13.76 -4.19 -3.01
CA LYS A 146 -14.62 -4.82 -2.01
C LYS A 146 -15.01 -3.85 -0.89
N ALA A 147 -14.06 -3.07 -0.39
CA ALA A 147 -14.29 -2.09 0.68
C ALA A 147 -15.26 -0.97 0.25
N CYS A 148 -15.06 -0.40 -0.94
CA CYS A 148 -15.99 0.58 -1.52
C CYS A 148 -17.38 -0.03 -1.75
N GLY A 149 -17.44 -1.27 -2.26
CA GLY A 149 -18.69 -2.01 -2.45
C GLY A 149 -19.44 -2.21 -1.12
N THR A 150 -18.73 -2.63 -0.06
CA THR A 150 -19.30 -2.78 1.30
C THR A 150 -19.84 -1.45 1.82
N LEU A 151 -19.11 -0.35 1.64
CA LEU A 151 -19.56 0.98 2.05
C LEU A 151 -20.85 1.37 1.33
N PHE A 152 -20.90 1.28 0.00
CA PHE A 152 -22.08 1.66 -0.78
C PHE A 152 -23.27 0.77 -0.45
N HIS A 153 -23.07 -0.55 -0.29
CA HIS A 153 -24.11 -1.45 0.16
C HIS A 153 -24.67 -1.04 1.53
N THR A 154 -23.81 -0.81 2.51
CA THR A 154 -24.19 -0.49 3.89
C THR A 154 -24.86 0.88 4.01
N VAL A 155 -24.36 1.88 3.29
CA VAL A 155 -24.83 3.28 3.41
C VAL A 155 -26.02 3.56 2.50
N ILE A 156 -25.97 3.09 1.27
CA ILE A 156 -26.97 3.41 0.22
C ILE A 156 -28.03 2.30 0.11
N GLY A 157 -27.76 1.09 0.61
CA GLY A 157 -28.64 -0.07 0.45
C GLY A 157 -28.61 -0.66 -0.97
N MET A 158 -27.53 -0.38 -1.71
CA MET A 158 -27.32 -0.89 -3.07
C MET A 158 -26.98 -2.38 -3.04
N ASP A 159 -27.35 -3.12 -4.08
CA ASP A 159 -26.89 -4.49 -4.26
C ASP A 159 -25.35 -4.56 -4.18
N PRO A 160 -24.74 -5.51 -3.45
CA PRO A 160 -23.30 -5.57 -3.25
C PRO A 160 -22.49 -5.65 -4.56
N GLN A 161 -22.99 -6.37 -5.56
CA GLN A 161 -22.29 -6.50 -6.85
C GLN A 161 -22.36 -5.20 -7.65
N ILE A 162 -23.54 -4.57 -7.69
CA ILE A 162 -23.71 -3.25 -8.34
C ILE A 162 -22.83 -2.21 -7.64
N ALA A 163 -22.74 -2.26 -6.30
CA ALA A 163 -21.88 -1.39 -5.50
C ALA A 163 -20.40 -1.56 -5.87
N MET A 164 -19.92 -2.79 -6.06
CA MET A 164 -18.55 -3.08 -6.49
C MET A 164 -18.29 -2.62 -7.94
N TYR A 165 -19.24 -2.78 -8.86
CA TYR A 165 -19.11 -2.28 -10.24
C TYR A 165 -18.98 -0.76 -10.24
N LEU A 166 -19.81 -0.06 -9.46
CA LEU A 166 -19.73 1.39 -9.33
C LEU A 166 -18.39 1.83 -8.77
N ALA A 167 -17.92 1.16 -7.71
CA ALA A 167 -16.61 1.44 -7.09
C ALA A 167 -15.48 1.27 -8.10
N ALA A 168 -15.46 0.17 -8.85
CA ALA A 168 -14.46 -0.09 -9.87
C ALA A 168 -14.45 0.99 -10.96
N VAL A 169 -15.62 1.39 -11.47
CA VAL A 169 -15.75 2.46 -12.49
C VAL A 169 -15.20 3.78 -11.96
N VAL A 170 -15.50 4.12 -10.71
CA VAL A 170 -15.02 5.37 -10.10
C VAL A 170 -13.49 5.34 -9.94
N ILE A 171 -12.93 4.27 -9.38
CA ILE A 171 -11.46 4.13 -9.18
C ILE A 171 -10.73 4.22 -10.51
N VAL A 172 -11.20 3.48 -11.53
CA VAL A 172 -10.59 3.49 -12.87
C VAL A 172 -10.71 4.86 -13.53
N GLY A 173 -11.87 5.49 -13.41
CA GLY A 173 -12.19 6.72 -14.13
C GLY A 173 -11.20 7.85 -13.86
N TYR A 174 -10.82 8.08 -12.59
CA TYR A 174 -9.87 9.14 -12.27
C TYR A 174 -8.40 8.71 -12.35
N THR A 175 -8.08 7.45 -12.06
CA THR A 175 -6.71 6.90 -12.19
C THR A 175 -6.23 6.94 -13.63
N PHE A 176 -7.12 6.61 -14.57
CA PHE A 176 -6.84 6.62 -16.02
C PHE A 176 -6.39 7.99 -16.54
N LEU A 177 -6.86 9.08 -15.94
CA LEU A 177 -6.59 10.44 -16.39
C LEU A 177 -5.30 11.02 -15.81
N GLY A 178 -5.02 10.79 -14.52
CA GLY A 178 -4.21 11.70 -13.74
C GLY A 178 -2.69 11.51 -13.76
N GLY A 179 -2.14 10.31 -13.87
CA GLY A 179 -0.71 10.03 -13.67
C GLY A 179 -0.23 10.32 -12.24
N PHE A 180 1.08 10.14 -11.97
CA PHE A 180 1.68 10.16 -10.63
C PHE A 180 1.43 11.46 -9.84
N SER A 181 1.55 12.62 -10.49
CA SER A 181 1.34 13.91 -9.79
C SER A 181 -0.11 14.09 -9.33
N ALA A 182 -1.09 13.65 -10.13
CA ALA A 182 -2.49 13.70 -9.74
C ALA A 182 -2.75 12.77 -8.55
N VAL A 183 -2.26 11.52 -8.64
CA VAL A 183 -2.36 10.54 -7.54
C VAL A 183 -1.76 11.12 -6.25
N CYS A 184 -0.55 11.66 -6.28
CA CYS A 184 0.06 12.22 -5.07
C CYS A 184 -0.74 13.38 -4.45
N TRP A 185 -1.35 14.23 -5.27
CA TRP A 185 -2.17 15.34 -4.76
C TRP A 185 -3.54 14.90 -4.28
N THR A 186 -4.20 13.93 -4.94
CA THR A 186 -5.41 13.32 -4.40
C THR A 186 -5.13 12.62 -3.09
N ASP A 187 -4.05 11.85 -3.00
CA ASP A 187 -3.59 11.17 -1.77
C ASP A 187 -3.38 12.14 -0.61
N PHE A 188 -2.82 13.33 -0.90
CA PHE A 188 -2.63 14.36 0.12
C PHE A 188 -3.96 14.76 0.79
N PHE A 189 -4.99 15.09 0.01
CA PHE A 189 -6.31 15.46 0.54
C PHE A 189 -7.02 14.25 1.18
N GLN A 190 -6.90 13.08 0.56
CA GLN A 190 -7.45 11.83 1.06
C GLN A 190 -6.81 11.43 2.40
N GLY A 191 -5.50 11.55 2.52
CA GLY A 191 -4.78 11.28 3.77
C GLY A 191 -5.19 12.23 4.91
N MET A 192 -5.46 13.50 4.63
CA MET A 192 -5.98 14.45 5.61
C MET A 192 -7.40 14.08 6.06
N LEU A 193 -8.26 13.67 5.11
CA LEU A 193 -9.63 13.24 5.43
C LEU A 193 -9.62 11.96 6.28
N VAL A 194 -8.79 10.98 5.93
CA VAL A 194 -8.62 9.74 6.70
C VAL A 194 -8.17 10.04 8.13
N LEU A 195 -7.11 10.83 8.31
CA LEU A 195 -6.61 11.19 9.64
C LEU A 195 -7.68 11.91 10.47
N GLY A 196 -8.36 12.91 9.90
CA GLY A 196 -9.43 13.62 10.59
C GLY A 196 -10.57 12.71 11.02
N SER A 197 -11.00 11.81 10.15
CA SER A 197 -12.09 10.88 10.44
C SER A 197 -11.71 9.84 11.49
N MET A 198 -10.50 9.31 11.43
CA MET A 198 -9.99 8.36 12.42
C MET A 198 -9.78 8.99 13.79
N PHE A 199 -9.43 10.28 13.84
CA PHE A 199 -9.32 11.04 15.08
C PHE A 199 -10.69 11.30 15.71
N ILE A 200 -11.65 11.80 14.93
CA ILE A 200 -12.96 12.26 15.43
C ILE A 200 -13.81 11.07 15.92
N ALA A 201 -13.93 10.00 15.14
CA ALA A 201 -14.87 8.93 15.42
C ALA A 201 -14.64 8.24 16.78
N PRO A 202 -13.45 7.76 17.15
CA PRO A 202 -13.23 7.07 18.42
C PRO A 202 -13.30 8.02 19.63
N ILE A 203 -12.89 9.29 19.47
CA ILE A 203 -12.95 10.27 20.57
C ILE A 203 -14.41 10.54 20.95
N PHE A 204 -15.27 10.82 19.98
CA PHE A 204 -16.68 11.05 20.28
C PHE A 204 -17.36 9.78 20.82
N ALA A 205 -17.00 8.60 20.29
CA ALA A 205 -17.52 7.35 20.85
C ALA A 205 -17.07 7.14 22.30
N ALA A 206 -15.82 7.47 22.63
CA ALA A 206 -15.30 7.35 23.99
C ALA A 206 -16.04 8.26 24.99
N PHE A 207 -16.39 9.49 24.61
CA PHE A 207 -17.19 10.37 25.45
C PHE A 207 -18.63 9.89 25.70
N MET A 208 -19.12 8.97 24.88
CA MET A 208 -20.47 8.39 25.00
C MET A 208 -20.48 7.01 25.68
N LEU A 209 -19.31 6.51 26.12
CA LEU A 209 -19.24 5.22 26.82
C LEU A 209 -19.82 5.32 28.22
N ASP A 210 -20.60 4.29 28.59
CA ASP A 210 -20.98 4.05 29.97
C ASP A 210 -19.89 3.20 30.67
N THR A 211 -19.63 3.49 31.95
CA THR A 211 -18.67 2.75 32.78
C THR A 211 -18.98 1.26 32.89
N SER A 212 -20.25 0.87 32.76
CA SER A 212 -20.68 -0.53 32.73
C SER A 212 -20.19 -1.31 31.50
N SER A 213 -19.85 -0.62 30.40
CA SER A 213 -19.39 -1.24 29.16
C SER A 213 -18.08 -2.04 29.33
N MET A 214 -17.21 -1.63 30.27
CA MET A 214 -15.95 -2.31 30.54
C MET A 214 -16.12 -3.73 31.09
N SER A 215 -17.16 -3.97 31.86
CA SER A 215 -17.46 -5.28 32.45
C SER A 215 -18.00 -6.32 31.43
N ALA A 216 -18.38 -5.86 30.24
CA ALA A 216 -18.86 -6.69 29.15
C ALA A 216 -17.74 -7.26 28.25
N LEU A 217 -16.49 -6.92 28.50
CA LEU A 217 -15.36 -7.44 27.71
C LEU A 217 -15.07 -8.89 28.10
N PRO A 218 -14.74 -9.75 27.09
CA PRO A 218 -14.28 -11.11 27.38
C PRO A 218 -13.00 -11.12 28.21
N GLY A 219 -12.81 -12.15 29.05
CA GLY A 219 -11.58 -12.35 29.81
C GLY A 219 -10.36 -12.38 28.84
N GLY A 220 -9.32 -11.63 29.17
CA GLY A 220 -8.13 -11.55 28.34
C GLY A 220 -8.19 -10.62 27.13
N TYR A 221 -9.34 -10.01 26.82
CA TYR A 221 -9.48 -9.11 25.67
C TYR A 221 -8.47 -7.95 25.64
N LEU A 222 -8.13 -7.40 26.80
CA LEU A 222 -7.15 -6.31 26.95
C LEU A 222 -5.72 -6.82 27.12
N ASN A 223 -5.46 -8.13 27.04
CA ASN A 223 -4.11 -8.69 27.14
C ASN A 223 -3.42 -8.66 25.78
N PRO A 224 -2.36 -7.83 25.56
CA PRO A 224 -1.64 -7.81 24.31
C PRO A 224 -0.70 -9.02 24.13
N PHE A 225 -0.43 -9.79 25.20
CA PHE A 225 0.49 -10.93 25.20
C PHE A 225 -0.27 -12.27 25.21
N SER A 226 -1.45 -12.34 24.61
CA SER A 226 -2.31 -13.52 24.59
C SER A 226 -1.73 -14.68 23.79
N SER A 227 -0.98 -14.40 22.72
CA SER A 227 -0.42 -15.38 21.79
C SER A 227 0.94 -14.92 21.29
N TRP A 228 1.95 -15.80 21.34
CA TRP A 228 3.27 -15.52 20.76
C TRP A 228 3.20 -15.46 19.22
N GLN A 229 2.26 -16.23 18.61
CA GLN A 229 2.03 -16.19 17.17
C GLN A 229 1.54 -14.79 16.73
N ASP A 230 0.60 -14.19 17.49
CA ASP A 230 0.11 -12.85 17.20
C ASP A 230 1.21 -11.80 17.33
N ILE A 231 2.10 -11.94 18.31
CA ILE A 231 3.24 -11.04 18.49
C ILE A 231 4.17 -11.11 17.28
N VAL A 232 4.61 -12.31 16.93
CA VAL A 232 5.59 -12.52 15.86
C VAL A 232 4.98 -12.16 14.49
N SER A 233 3.75 -12.59 14.23
CA SER A 233 3.02 -12.28 12.99
C SER A 233 2.72 -10.79 12.88
N GLY A 234 2.29 -10.16 13.96
CA GLY A 234 2.04 -8.72 13.97
C GLY A 234 3.29 -7.89 13.71
N LEU A 235 4.41 -8.21 14.35
CA LEU A 235 5.69 -7.54 14.11
C LEU A 235 6.19 -7.74 12.68
N ALA A 236 5.92 -8.91 12.08
CA ALA A 236 6.32 -9.22 10.71
C ALA A 236 5.65 -8.31 9.66
N TRP A 237 4.48 -7.71 9.96
CA TRP A 237 3.86 -6.73 9.06
C TRP A 237 4.79 -5.57 8.71
N GLY A 238 5.64 -5.16 9.64
CA GLY A 238 6.64 -4.11 9.41
C GLY A 238 7.65 -4.42 8.31
N LEU A 239 7.94 -5.71 8.06
CA LEU A 239 8.87 -6.12 7.02
C LEU A 239 8.39 -5.78 5.60
N GLY A 240 7.07 -5.67 5.42
CA GLY A 240 6.47 -5.30 4.14
C GLY A 240 6.93 -3.94 3.61
N TYR A 241 7.21 -2.98 4.49
CA TYR A 241 7.64 -1.63 4.08
C TYR A 241 8.93 -1.60 3.26
N PHE A 242 9.82 -2.56 3.47
CA PHE A 242 11.07 -2.64 2.70
C PHE A 242 10.89 -3.16 1.28
N GLY A 243 9.71 -3.69 0.95
CA GLY A 243 9.44 -4.29 -0.35
C GLY A 243 8.23 -3.73 -1.09
N MET A 244 7.50 -2.77 -0.54
CA MET A 244 6.23 -2.30 -1.11
C MET A 244 6.45 -1.22 -2.19
N PRO A 245 6.36 -1.54 -3.48
CA PRO A 245 6.88 -0.67 -4.54
C PRO A 245 6.13 0.66 -4.65
N HIS A 246 4.79 0.68 -4.45
CA HIS A 246 4.01 1.91 -4.55
C HIS A 246 4.30 2.90 -3.40
N ILE A 247 4.81 2.43 -2.25
CA ILE A 247 5.25 3.28 -1.16
C ILE A 247 6.66 3.82 -1.43
N ILE A 248 7.61 2.93 -1.70
CA ILE A 248 9.03 3.30 -1.82
C ILE A 248 9.34 4.13 -3.07
N ILE A 249 8.49 4.07 -4.11
CA ILE A 249 8.62 4.96 -5.28
C ILE A 249 8.43 6.44 -4.90
N ARG A 250 7.68 6.73 -3.82
CA ARG A 250 7.55 8.10 -3.30
C ARG A 250 8.87 8.65 -2.80
N PHE A 251 9.72 7.81 -2.21
CA PHE A 251 11.08 8.20 -1.80
C PHE A 251 11.91 8.67 -2.99
N MET A 252 11.79 7.96 -4.12
CA MET A 252 12.47 8.31 -5.36
C MET A 252 11.93 9.62 -5.98
N SER A 253 10.67 9.97 -5.74
CA SER A 253 10.00 11.12 -6.35
C SER A 253 10.25 12.45 -5.63
N ILE A 254 10.80 12.44 -4.41
CA ILE A 254 11.04 13.63 -3.60
C ILE A 254 12.14 14.49 -4.23
N LYS A 255 11.93 15.82 -4.19
CA LYS A 255 12.76 16.80 -4.87
C LYS A 255 14.23 16.83 -4.38
N SER A 256 14.46 16.74 -3.06
CA SER A 256 15.82 16.84 -2.49
C SER A 256 15.98 15.99 -1.23
N GLN A 257 17.22 15.71 -0.82
CA GLN A 257 17.51 15.02 0.46
C GLN A 257 17.02 15.82 1.69
N LYS A 258 17.02 17.15 1.59
CA LYS A 258 16.48 18.03 2.63
C LYS A 258 14.96 17.85 2.78
N ASP A 259 14.26 17.80 1.66
CA ASP A 259 12.81 17.57 1.64
C ASP A 259 12.46 16.16 2.09
N LEU A 260 13.30 15.17 1.79
CA LEU A 260 13.13 13.79 2.26
C LEU A 260 13.17 13.70 3.80
N LYS A 261 14.08 14.41 4.46
CA LYS A 261 14.12 14.48 5.93
C LYS A 261 12.86 15.10 6.52
N LYS A 262 12.27 16.12 5.85
CA LYS A 262 10.98 16.68 6.25
C LYS A 262 9.85 15.69 6.02
N SER A 263 9.82 15.04 4.86
CA SER A 263 8.83 14.02 4.53
C SER A 263 8.83 12.88 5.54
N ALA A 264 10.01 12.40 5.95
CA ALA A 264 10.16 11.36 6.96
C ALA A 264 9.47 11.74 8.28
N LYS A 265 9.72 12.97 8.79
CA LYS A 265 9.08 13.43 10.03
C LYS A 265 7.56 13.50 9.90
N ILE A 266 7.06 14.05 8.78
CA ILE A 266 5.62 14.17 8.53
C ILE A 266 4.98 12.78 8.39
N GLY A 267 5.56 11.93 7.53
CA GLY A 267 5.02 10.60 7.25
C GLY A 267 5.02 9.69 8.47
N ILE A 268 6.12 9.64 9.22
CA ILE A 268 6.21 8.85 10.46
C ILE A 268 5.17 9.32 11.46
N THR A 269 5.08 10.64 11.73
CA THR A 269 4.10 11.17 12.68
C THR A 269 2.67 10.86 12.25
N TRP A 270 2.35 11.04 10.96
CA TRP A 270 1.04 10.75 10.40
C TRP A 270 0.69 9.26 10.55
N THR A 271 1.60 8.36 10.18
CA THR A 271 1.38 6.91 10.29
C THR A 271 1.20 6.46 11.74
N LEU A 272 2.02 6.96 12.67
CA LEU A 272 1.86 6.65 14.10
C LEU A 272 0.48 7.05 14.62
N LEU A 273 -0.02 8.23 14.24
CA LEU A 273 -1.37 8.67 14.61
C LEU A 273 -2.45 7.76 13.99
N ILE A 274 -2.31 7.41 12.71
CA ILE A 274 -3.28 6.55 12.02
C ILE A 274 -3.40 5.19 12.70
N VAL A 275 -2.28 4.48 12.92
CA VAL A 275 -2.33 3.13 13.51
C VAL A 275 -2.77 3.16 14.97
N PHE A 276 -2.47 4.23 15.70
CA PHE A 276 -2.97 4.45 17.06
C PHE A 276 -4.49 4.61 17.08
N PHE A 277 -5.05 5.50 16.24
CA PHE A 277 -6.49 5.69 16.18
C PHE A 277 -7.23 4.50 15.60
N ALA A 278 -6.64 3.74 14.67
CA ALA A 278 -7.20 2.49 14.19
C ALA A 278 -7.38 1.47 15.35
N THR A 279 -6.37 1.37 16.21
CA THR A 279 -6.43 0.54 17.42
C THR A 279 -7.55 1.00 18.36
N LEU A 280 -7.64 2.31 18.59
CA LEU A 280 -8.70 2.88 19.42
C LEU A 280 -10.09 2.63 18.85
N ILE A 281 -10.30 2.74 17.53
CA ILE A 281 -11.58 2.43 16.88
C ILE A 281 -11.99 0.99 17.18
N GLY A 282 -11.06 0.03 17.15
CA GLY A 282 -11.35 -1.37 17.47
C GLY A 282 -11.80 -1.56 18.92
N VAL A 283 -11.00 -1.07 19.88
CA VAL A 283 -11.30 -1.22 21.32
C VAL A 283 -12.56 -0.46 21.72
N ILE A 284 -12.66 0.81 21.35
CA ILE A 284 -13.81 1.65 21.67
C ILE A 284 -15.05 1.15 20.95
N GLY A 285 -14.90 0.68 19.71
CA GLY A 285 -15.99 0.07 18.95
C GLY A 285 -16.57 -1.14 19.66
N ARG A 286 -15.73 -2.01 20.24
CA ARG A 286 -16.17 -3.15 21.05
C ARG A 286 -16.98 -2.72 22.28
N LEU A 287 -16.50 -1.69 22.98
CA LEU A 287 -17.17 -1.15 24.16
C LEU A 287 -18.49 -0.43 23.82
N PHE A 288 -18.51 0.31 22.72
CA PHE A 288 -19.62 1.19 22.34
C PHE A 288 -20.75 0.46 21.61
N LEU A 289 -20.40 -0.53 20.77
CA LEU A 289 -21.37 -1.27 19.96
C LEU A 289 -21.80 -2.59 20.61
N GLY A 290 -20.98 -3.14 21.55
CA GLY A 290 -21.07 -4.54 21.95
C GLY A 290 -20.53 -5.46 20.88
N PHE A 291 -20.58 -6.77 21.07
CA PHE A 291 -20.21 -7.73 20.01
C PHE A 291 -21.41 -8.06 19.13
N ASP A 292 -21.23 -7.96 17.84
CA ASP A 292 -22.20 -8.30 16.81
C ASP A 292 -21.47 -8.98 15.65
N GLU A 293 -21.85 -10.22 15.34
CA GLU A 293 -21.21 -11.01 14.30
C GLU A 293 -21.35 -10.36 12.91
N SER A 294 -22.49 -9.72 12.63
CA SER A 294 -22.70 -9.04 11.36
C SER A 294 -21.75 -7.84 11.14
N ILE A 295 -21.40 -7.15 12.22
CA ILE A 295 -20.39 -6.07 12.22
C ILE A 295 -18.99 -6.64 11.97
N ASN A 296 -18.68 -7.79 12.60
CA ASN A 296 -17.42 -8.49 12.48
C ASN A 296 -17.20 -9.01 11.04
N GLU A 297 -18.11 -9.83 10.54
CA GLU A 297 -18.00 -10.45 9.20
C GLU A 297 -17.88 -9.43 8.07
N ASN A 298 -18.59 -8.31 8.17
CA ASN A 298 -18.62 -7.27 7.14
C ASN A 298 -17.64 -6.12 7.38
N SER A 299 -16.81 -6.18 8.45
CA SER A 299 -15.84 -5.13 8.80
C SER A 299 -16.46 -3.75 9.00
N LEU A 300 -17.59 -3.66 9.71
CA LEU A 300 -18.42 -2.45 9.81
C LEU A 300 -18.15 -1.59 11.04
N VAL A 301 -17.18 -1.89 11.90
CA VAL A 301 -16.97 -1.20 13.19
C VAL A 301 -16.92 0.32 13.03
N PHE A 302 -16.07 0.84 12.15
CA PHE A 302 -15.95 2.28 11.91
C PHE A 302 -17.25 2.88 11.36
N ILE A 303 -17.88 2.22 10.38
CA ILE A 303 -19.11 2.69 9.75
C ILE A 303 -20.25 2.78 10.77
N GLN A 304 -20.40 1.78 11.64
CA GLN A 304 -21.45 1.76 12.66
C GLN A 304 -21.23 2.82 13.74
N ILE A 305 -19.99 3.03 14.21
CA ILE A 305 -19.67 4.13 15.13
C ILE A 305 -20.10 5.46 14.53
N VAL A 306 -19.66 5.74 13.30
CA VAL A 306 -19.95 7.03 12.65
C VAL A 306 -21.45 7.24 12.47
N ARG A 307 -22.18 6.24 11.99
CA ARG A 307 -23.62 6.37 11.74
C ARG A 307 -24.47 6.48 13.00
N LYS A 308 -24.01 5.88 14.11
CA LYS A 308 -24.71 5.94 15.41
C LYS A 308 -24.54 7.29 16.10
N ILE A 309 -23.39 7.97 15.88
CA ILE A 309 -23.05 9.20 16.60
C ILE A 309 -23.38 10.47 15.80
N PHE A 310 -23.07 10.47 14.48
CA PHE A 310 -23.05 11.71 13.71
C PHE A 310 -24.29 11.90 12.82
N PRO A 311 -24.77 13.17 12.66
CA PRO A 311 -25.85 13.50 11.73
C PRO A 311 -25.37 13.38 10.27
N GLY A 312 -26.32 13.29 9.34
CA GLY A 312 -26.10 12.86 7.95
C GLY A 312 -24.92 13.51 7.18
N VAL A 313 -24.75 14.83 7.26
CA VAL A 313 -23.64 15.52 6.54
C VAL A 313 -22.29 15.15 7.14
N ILE A 314 -22.17 15.22 8.47
CA ILE A 314 -20.93 14.88 9.18
C ILE A 314 -20.62 13.39 9.00
N SER A 315 -21.62 12.52 9.13
CA SER A 315 -21.51 11.10 8.83
C SER A 315 -20.98 10.87 7.40
N GLY A 316 -21.55 11.57 6.41
CA GLY A 316 -21.09 11.47 5.01
C GLY A 316 -19.62 11.87 4.83
N ILE A 317 -19.18 12.97 5.48
CA ILE A 317 -17.78 13.41 5.42
C ILE A 317 -16.86 12.36 6.05
N LEU A 318 -17.17 11.87 7.26
CA LEU A 318 -16.35 10.87 7.93
C LEU A 318 -16.32 9.53 7.17
N LEU A 319 -17.45 9.10 6.61
CA LEU A 319 -17.54 7.87 5.81
C LEU A 319 -16.84 8.00 4.45
N SER A 320 -16.71 9.22 3.90
CA SER A 320 -15.90 9.46 2.71
C SER A 320 -14.43 9.11 2.93
N ALA A 321 -13.96 9.00 4.18
CA ALA A 321 -12.62 8.52 4.48
C ALA A 321 -12.40 7.05 4.04
N VAL A 322 -13.45 6.21 4.04
CA VAL A 322 -13.34 4.82 3.53
C VAL A 322 -13.14 4.83 2.02
N LEU A 323 -13.86 5.70 1.28
CA LEU A 323 -13.62 5.90 -0.15
C LEU A 323 -12.23 6.45 -0.39
N ALA A 324 -11.82 7.47 0.38
CA ALA A 324 -10.53 8.11 0.29
C ALA A 324 -9.38 7.09 0.46
N ALA A 325 -9.42 6.29 1.52
CA ALA A 325 -8.42 5.28 1.80
C ALA A 325 -8.38 4.16 0.73
N SER A 326 -9.55 3.72 0.25
CA SER A 326 -9.64 2.71 -0.82
C SER A 326 -9.10 3.25 -2.14
N MET A 327 -9.46 4.47 -2.50
CA MET A 327 -9.12 5.07 -3.79
C MET A 327 -7.64 5.45 -3.85
N SER A 328 -7.06 6.07 -2.80
CA SER A 328 -5.63 6.46 -2.75
C SER A 328 -4.68 5.27 -2.86
N THR A 329 -5.10 4.13 -2.33
CA THR A 329 -4.30 2.91 -2.44
C THR A 329 -4.46 2.27 -3.81
N ALA A 330 -5.69 2.13 -4.31
CA ALA A 330 -5.96 1.48 -5.58
C ALA A 330 -5.30 2.21 -6.76
N ASP A 331 -5.41 3.55 -6.84
CA ASP A 331 -4.80 4.32 -7.93
C ASP A 331 -3.27 4.25 -7.92
N SER A 332 -2.67 4.30 -6.73
CA SER A 332 -1.24 4.17 -6.54
C SER A 332 -0.72 2.79 -6.98
N GLN A 333 -1.45 1.73 -6.66
CA GLN A 333 -1.13 0.36 -7.04
C GLN A 333 -1.32 0.13 -8.54
N LEU A 334 -2.44 0.60 -9.08
CA LEU A 334 -2.71 0.51 -10.51
C LEU A 334 -1.67 1.26 -11.34
N LEU A 335 -1.24 2.43 -10.87
CA LEU A 335 -0.19 3.21 -11.54
C LEU A 335 1.18 2.52 -11.43
N ALA A 336 1.54 1.97 -10.27
CA ALA A 336 2.79 1.25 -10.07
C ALA A 336 2.87 -0.02 -10.93
N ALA A 337 1.81 -0.81 -10.97
CA ALA A 337 1.73 -2.00 -11.82
C ALA A 337 1.78 -1.64 -13.32
N SER A 338 1.07 -0.60 -13.70
CA SER A 338 1.07 -0.06 -15.07
C SER A 338 2.44 0.43 -15.49
N SER A 339 3.14 1.13 -14.61
CA SER A 339 4.51 1.60 -14.82
C SER A 339 5.48 0.43 -15.01
N ALA A 340 5.42 -0.56 -14.10
CA ALA A 340 6.27 -1.74 -14.19
C ALA A 340 6.04 -2.51 -15.49
N PHE A 341 4.78 -2.74 -15.90
CA PHE A 341 4.53 -3.42 -17.17
C PHE A 341 4.99 -2.59 -18.36
N SER A 342 4.65 -1.31 -18.40
CA SER A 342 4.96 -0.44 -19.56
C SER A 342 6.46 -0.21 -19.71
N SER A 343 7.13 0.19 -18.63
CA SER A 343 8.54 0.59 -18.65
C SER A 343 9.51 -0.60 -18.58
N ASP A 344 9.09 -1.69 -17.90
CA ASP A 344 9.99 -2.81 -17.62
C ASP A 344 9.75 -4.05 -18.50
N VAL A 345 8.57 -4.15 -19.14
CA VAL A 345 8.25 -5.27 -20.04
C VAL A 345 7.95 -4.76 -21.44
N TYR A 346 6.95 -3.91 -21.61
CA TYR A 346 6.49 -3.49 -22.92
C TYR A 346 7.61 -2.80 -23.73
N LYS A 347 8.22 -1.75 -23.16
CA LYS A 347 9.27 -0.97 -23.83
C LYS A 347 10.52 -1.80 -24.16
N PRO A 348 11.16 -2.50 -23.19
CA PRO A 348 12.41 -3.22 -23.48
C PRO A 348 12.20 -4.57 -24.17
N VAL A 349 11.17 -5.34 -23.80
CA VAL A 349 10.97 -6.71 -24.31
C VAL A 349 10.16 -6.71 -25.60
N ILE A 350 8.97 -6.09 -25.59
CA ILE A 350 8.03 -6.16 -26.72
C ILE A 350 8.46 -5.20 -27.82
N ARG A 351 8.76 -3.94 -27.46
CA ARG A 351 9.13 -2.87 -28.43
C ARG A 351 10.63 -2.72 -28.65
N LYS A 352 11.47 -3.49 -27.96
CA LYS A 352 12.95 -3.45 -28.09
C LYS A 352 13.51 -2.01 -27.99
N GLY A 353 12.99 -1.23 -27.06
CA GLY A 353 13.39 0.16 -26.82
C GLY A 353 12.80 1.21 -27.77
N LYS A 354 11.93 0.85 -28.73
CA LYS A 354 11.41 1.74 -29.78
C LYS A 354 10.03 2.34 -29.47
N ALA A 355 9.52 2.18 -28.24
CA ALA A 355 8.22 2.72 -27.86
C ALA A 355 8.30 4.25 -27.67
N SER A 356 7.31 4.99 -28.19
CA SER A 356 7.18 6.43 -27.95
C SER A 356 6.53 6.71 -26.59
N ASP A 357 6.76 7.91 -26.02
CA ASP A 357 6.14 8.32 -24.77
C ASP A 357 4.61 8.24 -24.79
N LYS A 358 3.99 8.58 -25.92
CA LYS A 358 2.55 8.47 -26.12
C LYS A 358 2.09 7.00 -26.10
N GLU A 359 2.83 6.12 -26.72
CA GLU A 359 2.59 4.67 -26.72
C GLU A 359 2.71 4.09 -25.31
N MET A 360 3.73 4.51 -24.56
CA MET A 360 3.95 4.12 -23.17
C MET A 360 2.79 4.52 -22.28
N MET A 361 2.31 5.76 -22.40
CA MET A 361 1.17 6.26 -21.64
C MET A 361 -0.12 5.47 -21.93
N TRP A 362 -0.39 5.16 -23.22
CA TRP A 362 -1.59 4.38 -23.58
C TRP A 362 -1.48 2.92 -23.13
N THR A 363 -0.30 2.31 -23.25
CA THR A 363 -0.05 0.96 -22.71
C THR A 363 -0.35 0.92 -21.21
N GLY A 364 0.15 1.91 -20.46
CA GLY A 364 -0.13 2.03 -19.03
C GLY A 364 -1.64 2.08 -18.73
N ARG A 365 -2.39 2.88 -19.47
CA ARG A 365 -3.84 3.00 -19.31
C ARG A 365 -4.58 1.69 -19.58
N ILE A 366 -4.19 0.95 -20.62
CA ILE A 366 -4.77 -0.36 -20.95
C ILE A 366 -4.48 -1.36 -19.82
N VAL A 367 -3.27 -1.33 -19.26
CA VAL A 367 -2.89 -2.21 -18.13
C VAL A 367 -3.72 -1.87 -16.89
N VAL A 368 -3.91 -0.58 -16.56
CA VAL A 368 -4.81 -0.14 -15.48
C VAL A 368 -6.19 -0.75 -15.64
N LEU A 369 -6.76 -0.64 -16.83
CA LEU A 369 -8.09 -1.22 -17.12
C LEU A 369 -8.11 -2.74 -16.94
N GLY A 370 -7.09 -3.44 -17.48
CA GLY A 370 -6.99 -4.91 -17.36
C GLY A 370 -6.89 -5.39 -15.92
N ILE A 371 -6.04 -4.74 -15.11
CA ILE A 371 -5.89 -5.08 -13.68
C ILE A 371 -7.20 -4.80 -12.94
N SER A 372 -7.87 -3.68 -13.24
CA SER A 372 -9.12 -3.31 -12.57
C SER A 372 -10.24 -4.30 -12.86
N VAL A 373 -10.34 -4.81 -14.09
CA VAL A 373 -11.29 -5.87 -14.45
C VAL A 373 -10.97 -7.16 -13.69
N ALA A 374 -9.71 -7.56 -13.65
CA ALA A 374 -9.29 -8.76 -12.90
C ALA A 374 -9.55 -8.60 -11.39
N ALA A 375 -9.26 -7.42 -10.81
CA ALA A 375 -9.54 -7.11 -9.42
C ALA A 375 -11.05 -7.17 -9.11
N LEU A 376 -11.89 -6.68 -10.02
CA LEU A 376 -13.34 -6.76 -9.88
C LEU A 376 -13.84 -8.21 -9.88
N ILE A 377 -13.31 -9.05 -10.76
CA ILE A 377 -13.64 -10.49 -10.79
C ILE A 377 -13.28 -11.15 -9.46
N ILE A 378 -12.09 -10.87 -8.90
CA ILE A 378 -11.68 -11.37 -7.58
C ILE A 378 -12.61 -10.85 -6.49
N ALA A 379 -12.86 -9.54 -6.44
CA ALA A 379 -13.70 -8.91 -5.42
C ALA A 379 -15.15 -9.46 -5.43
N SER A 380 -15.67 -9.81 -6.60
CA SER A 380 -17.03 -10.34 -6.79
C SER A 380 -17.16 -11.83 -6.39
N ASN A 381 -16.03 -12.53 -6.16
CA ASN A 381 -16.07 -13.91 -5.70
C ASN A 381 -16.39 -13.95 -4.20
N PRO A 382 -17.48 -14.63 -3.76
CA PRO A 382 -17.81 -14.76 -2.35
C PRO A 382 -16.70 -15.39 -1.50
N ASN A 383 -15.88 -16.24 -2.10
CA ASN A 383 -14.78 -16.97 -1.44
C ASN A 383 -13.44 -16.20 -1.46
N ALA A 384 -13.41 -14.96 -1.92
CA ALA A 384 -12.17 -14.17 -2.01
C ALA A 384 -11.57 -13.78 -0.64
N GLY A 385 -12.24 -14.09 0.46
CA GLY A 385 -11.81 -13.71 1.81
C GLY A 385 -12.22 -12.30 2.22
N SER A 386 -11.84 -11.90 3.43
CA SER A 386 -12.10 -10.57 3.97
C SER A 386 -11.19 -9.51 3.33
N ILE A 387 -11.49 -8.22 3.56
CA ILE A 387 -10.62 -7.11 3.15
C ILE A 387 -9.22 -7.31 3.73
N MET A 388 -9.13 -7.67 5.02
CA MET A 388 -7.84 -7.88 5.68
C MET A 388 -7.06 -9.05 5.07
N ALA A 389 -7.73 -10.15 4.71
CA ALA A 389 -7.09 -11.32 4.10
C ALA A 389 -6.51 -11.01 2.71
N LEU A 390 -7.23 -10.25 1.87
CA LEU A 390 -6.73 -9.82 0.55
C LEU A 390 -5.51 -8.90 0.69
N VAL A 391 -5.55 -7.99 1.66
CA VAL A 391 -4.44 -7.07 1.91
C VAL A 391 -3.23 -7.81 2.46
N SER A 392 -3.40 -8.66 3.49
CA SER A 392 -2.28 -9.39 4.09
C SER A 392 -1.56 -10.26 3.06
N ASN A 393 -2.30 -10.96 2.21
CA ASN A 393 -1.73 -11.81 1.15
C ASN A 393 -0.86 -10.99 0.17
N ALA A 394 -1.40 -9.89 -0.37
CA ALA A 394 -0.62 -9.06 -1.30
C ALA A 394 0.58 -8.38 -0.61
N TRP A 395 0.40 -7.92 0.64
CA TRP A 395 1.46 -7.33 1.46
C TRP A 395 2.58 -8.33 1.74
N GLY A 396 2.22 -9.58 2.03
CA GLY A 396 3.16 -10.69 2.23
C GLY A 396 4.01 -10.93 0.99
N ILE A 397 3.38 -11.11 -0.17
CA ILE A 397 4.08 -11.33 -1.44
C ILE A 397 5.11 -10.23 -1.73
N PHE A 398 4.71 -8.94 -1.58
CA PHE A 398 5.62 -7.83 -1.84
C PHE A 398 6.77 -7.76 -0.84
N GLY A 399 6.48 -7.84 0.45
CA GLY A 399 7.49 -7.76 1.51
C GLY A 399 8.49 -8.90 1.41
N ALA A 400 8.02 -10.13 1.21
CA ALA A 400 8.85 -11.32 1.09
C ALA A 400 9.73 -11.32 -0.18
N ALA A 401 9.16 -10.93 -1.33
CA ALA A 401 9.89 -10.92 -2.58
C ALA A 401 10.91 -9.78 -2.65
N PHE A 402 10.49 -8.56 -2.35
CA PHE A 402 11.31 -7.38 -2.66
C PHE A 402 12.06 -6.82 -1.45
N GLY A 403 11.56 -6.98 -0.23
CA GLY A 403 12.22 -6.43 0.97
C GLY A 403 13.68 -6.84 1.09
N PRO A 404 14.02 -8.12 1.12
CA PRO A 404 15.41 -8.57 1.18
C PRO A 404 16.26 -8.07 0.02
N ALA A 405 15.74 -8.12 -1.22
CA ALA A 405 16.47 -7.73 -2.41
C ALA A 405 16.78 -6.22 -2.43
N ILE A 406 15.83 -5.38 -2.05
CA ILE A 406 16.01 -3.92 -1.99
C ILE A 406 16.99 -3.57 -0.88
N MET A 407 16.79 -4.10 0.34
CA MET A 407 17.69 -3.82 1.46
C MET A 407 19.12 -4.25 1.16
N LEU A 408 19.34 -5.46 0.66
CA LEU A 408 20.69 -5.90 0.28
C LEU A 408 21.29 -5.06 -0.85
N SER A 409 20.49 -4.63 -1.83
CA SER A 409 20.98 -3.79 -2.93
C SER A 409 21.49 -2.43 -2.46
N LEU A 410 20.91 -1.89 -1.36
CA LEU A 410 21.25 -0.60 -0.77
C LEU A 410 22.38 -0.66 0.25
N PHE A 411 22.53 -1.78 0.98
CA PHE A 411 23.44 -1.87 2.13
C PHE A 411 24.58 -2.86 1.95
N TRP A 412 24.52 -3.76 0.95
CA TRP A 412 25.57 -4.74 0.75
C TRP A 412 26.23 -4.61 -0.63
N LYS A 413 27.44 -4.09 -0.65
CA LYS A 413 28.21 -3.76 -1.87
C LYS A 413 28.44 -4.98 -2.76
N ARG A 414 28.68 -6.17 -2.18
CA ARG A 414 28.91 -7.44 -2.89
C ARG A 414 27.63 -8.03 -3.50
N PHE A 415 26.45 -7.58 -3.09
CA PHE A 415 25.18 -8.12 -3.57
C PHE A 415 25.10 -8.07 -5.09
N ASN A 416 24.67 -9.16 -5.71
CA ASN A 416 24.70 -9.31 -7.16
C ASN A 416 23.33 -9.68 -7.75
N PHE A 417 23.25 -9.63 -9.08
CA PHE A 417 22.04 -9.92 -9.85
C PHE A 417 21.44 -11.31 -9.55
N LYS A 418 22.29 -12.36 -9.47
CA LYS A 418 21.83 -13.74 -9.25
C LYS A 418 21.23 -13.89 -7.85
N GLY A 419 21.84 -13.27 -6.85
CA GLY A 419 21.31 -13.20 -5.50
C GLY A 419 19.96 -12.47 -5.43
N ALA A 420 19.80 -11.37 -6.16
CA ALA A 420 18.54 -10.65 -6.23
C ALA A 420 17.42 -11.50 -6.84
N VAL A 421 17.68 -12.16 -7.97
CA VAL A 421 16.72 -13.07 -8.61
C VAL A 421 16.34 -14.22 -7.68
N ALA A 422 17.32 -14.86 -7.05
CA ALA A 422 17.07 -15.97 -6.12
C ALA A 422 16.23 -15.52 -4.91
N GLY A 423 16.56 -14.37 -4.31
CA GLY A 423 15.82 -13.82 -3.18
C GLY A 423 14.37 -13.51 -3.52
N ILE A 424 14.13 -12.84 -4.65
CA ILE A 424 12.78 -12.46 -5.10
C ILE A 424 11.93 -13.72 -5.37
N ILE A 425 12.47 -14.69 -6.11
CA ILE A 425 11.72 -15.93 -6.45
C ILE A 425 11.44 -16.74 -5.18
N THR A 426 12.46 -16.94 -4.32
CA THR A 426 12.30 -17.71 -3.09
C THR A 426 11.32 -17.03 -2.15
N GLY A 427 11.45 -15.70 -1.94
CA GLY A 427 10.56 -14.94 -1.08
C GLY A 427 9.11 -15.05 -1.51
N ALA A 428 8.83 -14.78 -2.79
CA ALA A 428 7.48 -14.89 -3.34
C ALA A 428 6.94 -16.34 -3.26
N ALA A 429 7.75 -17.32 -3.64
CA ALA A 429 7.31 -18.72 -3.65
C ALA A 429 7.00 -19.25 -2.24
N VAL A 430 7.87 -18.93 -1.26
CA VAL A 430 7.65 -19.35 0.14
C VAL A 430 6.41 -18.67 0.73
N ASP A 431 6.22 -17.38 0.49
CA ASP A 431 5.04 -16.64 0.95
C ASP A 431 3.75 -17.26 0.41
N ILE A 432 3.66 -17.47 -0.90
CA ILE A 432 2.49 -18.07 -1.56
C ILE A 432 2.24 -19.50 -1.06
N LEU A 433 3.29 -20.33 -0.97
CA LEU A 433 3.15 -21.72 -0.51
C LEU A 433 2.76 -21.78 0.97
N TRP A 434 3.32 -20.92 1.80
CA TRP A 434 2.95 -20.84 3.22
C TRP A 434 1.48 -20.45 3.38
N TYR A 435 1.04 -19.43 2.68
CA TYR A 435 -0.37 -19.04 2.64
C TYR A 435 -1.29 -20.17 2.18
N ALA A 436 -0.88 -20.92 1.15
CA ALA A 436 -1.72 -22.00 0.59
C ALA A 436 -1.82 -23.24 1.49
N PHE A 437 -0.76 -23.59 2.23
CA PHE A 437 -0.66 -24.90 2.89
C PHE A 437 -0.39 -24.84 4.40
N LEU A 438 0.08 -23.73 4.95
CA LEU A 438 0.60 -23.63 6.32
C LEU A 438 -0.06 -22.55 7.17
N THR A 439 -1.19 -22.00 6.75
CA THR A 439 -1.97 -21.01 7.53
C THR A 439 -2.38 -21.52 8.91
N SER A 440 -2.54 -22.85 9.06
CA SER A 440 -2.86 -23.47 10.35
C SER A 440 -1.81 -23.29 11.45
N THR A 441 -0.59 -22.85 11.09
CA THR A 441 0.47 -22.54 12.05
C THR A 441 0.20 -21.26 12.83
N GLY A 442 -0.69 -20.39 12.35
CA GLY A 442 -0.95 -19.06 12.91
C GLY A 442 0.20 -18.07 12.73
N ILE A 443 1.23 -18.42 11.94
CA ILE A 443 2.35 -17.53 11.63
C ILE A 443 2.12 -16.88 10.27
N TYR A 444 2.26 -15.57 10.23
CA TYR A 444 2.10 -14.79 9.01
C TYR A 444 3.18 -15.15 7.96
N GLU A 445 2.73 -15.47 6.74
CA GLU A 445 3.55 -15.95 5.63
C GLU A 445 4.72 -15.02 5.28
N LEU A 446 4.53 -13.73 5.41
CA LEU A 446 5.55 -12.72 5.15
C LEU A 446 6.84 -12.98 5.93
N LEU A 447 6.75 -13.40 7.18
CA LEU A 447 7.95 -13.63 8.00
C LEU A 447 8.85 -14.68 7.37
N LEU A 448 8.28 -15.82 7.03
CA LEU A 448 9.05 -16.94 6.48
C LEU A 448 9.51 -16.64 5.05
N GLY A 449 8.65 -16.03 4.24
CA GLY A 449 9.00 -15.58 2.90
C GLY A 449 10.16 -14.59 2.92
N PHE A 450 10.14 -13.59 3.81
CA PHE A 450 11.21 -12.60 3.97
C PHE A 450 12.52 -13.26 4.42
N VAL A 451 12.49 -14.09 5.48
CA VAL A 451 13.69 -14.72 6.04
C VAL A 451 14.32 -15.70 5.04
N LEU A 452 13.54 -16.58 4.42
CA LEU A 452 14.06 -17.55 3.45
C LEU A 452 14.48 -16.85 2.15
N GLY A 453 13.77 -15.80 1.71
CA GLY A 453 14.20 -14.94 0.61
C GLY A 453 15.54 -14.25 0.88
N LEU A 454 15.74 -13.73 2.10
CA LEU A 454 17.01 -13.14 2.53
C LEU A 454 18.15 -14.17 2.54
N ILE A 455 17.91 -15.36 3.11
CA ILE A 455 18.91 -16.45 3.13
C ILE A 455 19.28 -16.85 1.70
N ALA A 456 18.30 -17.07 0.81
CA ALA A 456 18.56 -17.42 -0.58
C ALA A 456 19.36 -16.34 -1.31
N ALA A 457 19.01 -15.06 -1.11
CA ALA A 457 19.72 -13.93 -1.69
C ALA A 457 21.20 -13.89 -1.24
N VAL A 458 21.44 -14.08 0.06
CA VAL A 458 22.80 -14.08 0.63
C VAL A 458 23.60 -15.30 0.14
N VAL A 459 23.05 -16.51 0.26
CA VAL A 459 23.74 -17.73 -0.12
C VAL A 459 24.10 -17.73 -1.61
N VAL A 460 23.17 -17.40 -2.49
CA VAL A 460 23.43 -17.34 -3.94
C VAL A 460 24.45 -16.25 -4.28
N THR A 461 24.41 -15.10 -3.61
CA THR A 461 25.43 -14.06 -3.79
C THR A 461 26.84 -14.57 -3.39
N LEU A 462 26.96 -15.28 -2.28
CA LEU A 462 28.24 -15.81 -1.80
C LEU A 462 28.76 -16.96 -2.68
N CYS A 463 27.87 -17.80 -3.19
CA CYS A 463 28.21 -18.94 -4.05
C CYS A 463 28.43 -18.56 -5.54
N THR A 464 28.21 -17.29 -5.91
CA THR A 464 28.39 -16.84 -7.29
C THR A 464 29.52 -15.81 -7.40
N ASN A 465 29.96 -15.54 -8.64
CA ASN A 465 31.06 -14.60 -8.90
C ASN A 465 30.74 -13.22 -8.31
N GLU A 466 31.80 -12.57 -7.85
CA GLU A 466 31.70 -11.18 -7.39
C GLU A 466 31.18 -10.25 -8.51
N PRO A 467 30.48 -9.17 -8.15
CA PRO A 467 30.11 -8.12 -9.10
C PRO A 467 31.35 -7.57 -9.83
N SER A 468 31.13 -7.04 -11.04
CA SER A 468 32.19 -6.36 -11.76
C SER A 468 32.66 -5.09 -11.03
N LYS A 469 33.86 -4.61 -11.40
CA LYS A 469 34.42 -3.40 -10.79
C LYS A 469 33.52 -2.18 -10.98
N GLU A 470 32.86 -2.08 -12.13
CA GLU A 470 31.91 -1.00 -12.44
C GLU A 470 30.69 -1.01 -11.50
N VAL A 471 30.21 -2.17 -11.07
CA VAL A 471 29.11 -2.30 -10.09
C VAL A 471 29.54 -1.83 -8.71
N TYR A 472 30.80 -2.10 -8.33
CA TYR A 472 31.36 -1.59 -7.08
C TYR A 472 31.56 -0.06 -7.13
N GLU A 473 32.04 0.48 -8.26
CA GLU A 473 32.21 1.92 -8.47
C GLU A 473 30.86 2.65 -8.45
N LEU A 474 29.81 2.07 -9.05
CA LEU A 474 28.44 2.60 -8.99
C LEU A 474 27.95 2.70 -7.55
N PHE A 475 28.17 1.65 -6.75
CA PHE A 475 27.78 1.64 -5.34
C PHE A 475 28.50 2.75 -4.56
N ASP A 476 29.82 2.87 -4.70
CA ASP A 476 30.64 3.89 -4.03
C ASP A 476 30.22 5.31 -4.46
N LYS A 477 29.91 5.50 -5.75
CA LYS A 477 29.39 6.76 -6.28
C LYS A 477 28.04 7.11 -5.65
N ALA A 478 27.16 6.13 -5.49
CA ALA A 478 25.84 6.35 -4.88
C ALA A 478 25.95 6.66 -3.38
N GLU A 479 26.87 6.02 -2.65
CA GLU A 479 27.11 6.35 -1.24
C GLU A 479 27.61 7.78 -1.04
N LYS A 480 28.53 8.21 -1.90
CA LYS A 480 29.14 9.55 -1.85
C LYS A 480 28.32 10.64 -2.53
N PHE A 481 27.18 10.27 -3.15
CA PHE A 481 26.33 11.24 -3.86
C PHE A 481 25.70 12.22 -2.87
N ASP A 482 26.07 13.48 -2.98
CA ASP A 482 25.46 14.62 -2.28
C ASP A 482 24.79 15.54 -3.30
N GLU A 483 23.55 15.96 -2.98
CA GLU A 483 22.74 16.93 -3.74
C GLU A 483 22.85 18.32 -3.13
#